data_6131d9fd0a9af574e94d51388b976aca
#
_entry.id   6131d9fd0a9af574e94d51388b976aca
#
_cell.length_a   1.000
_cell.length_b   1.000
_cell.length_c   1.000
_cell.angle_alpha   90.00
_cell.angle_beta   90.00
_cell.angle_gamma   90.00
#
_symmetry.space_group_name_H-M   'P 1'
#
loop_
_entity.id
_entity.type
_entity.pdbx_description
1 polymer ?
#
loop_
_entity_poly.entity_id
_entity_poly.type
_entity_poly.pdbx_seq_one_letter_code
_entity_poly.pdbx_strand_id
1 'polypeptide(L)'
;MERIASFTVNHDVLTPGLYLSRRDGSVTTFDLRFKKPNTGDLLTNAQMHSVEHIIATALRNSPQKDAVIYFGPMGCQTGFYFLFDSQQLTDAQAIDLLRQVFAQGALWNAAMPGKSSRECGNYINLDVALARECCAFYAGIIDSWTVEKLVYPE
;
A
#
# COMPACT_ATOMS: atom_id res chain seq x y z
N MET A 1 21.62 8.98 19.17
CA MET A 1 20.79 9.05 17.95
C MET A 1 19.39 8.53 18.31
N GLU A 2 18.36 9.29 18.00
CA GLU A 2 16.99 8.87 18.28
C GLU A 2 16.51 7.80 17.29
N ARG A 3 15.66 6.89 17.76
CA ARG A 3 15.05 5.88 16.90
C ARG A 3 13.94 6.52 16.05
N ILE A 4 13.91 6.23 14.76
CA ILE A 4 12.82 6.68 13.90
C ILE A 4 11.54 5.89 14.17
N ALA A 5 10.38 6.47 13.84
CA ALA A 5 9.07 5.91 14.17
C ALA A 5 8.90 4.46 13.69
N SER A 6 9.37 4.15 12.48
CA SER A 6 9.26 2.80 11.91
C SER A 6 10.03 1.73 12.70
N PHE A 7 11.04 2.12 13.50
CA PHE A 7 11.80 1.19 14.32
C PHE A 7 11.21 1.00 15.72
N THR A 8 10.18 1.76 16.08
CA THR A 8 9.47 1.62 17.37
C THR A 8 8.30 0.64 17.31
N VAL A 9 7.86 0.24 16.11
CA VAL A 9 6.83 -0.77 15.93
C VAL A 9 7.38 -2.14 16.31
N ASN A 10 6.62 -2.92 17.07
CA ASN A 10 7.03 -4.27 17.43
C ASN A 10 6.77 -5.24 16.26
N HIS A 11 7.80 -5.51 15.48
CA HIS A 11 7.72 -6.38 14.31
C HIS A 11 7.53 -7.87 14.66
N ASP A 12 7.81 -8.27 15.90
CA ASP A 12 7.63 -9.67 16.31
C ASP A 12 6.15 -10.06 16.41
N VAL A 13 5.27 -9.10 16.69
CA VAL A 13 3.82 -9.33 16.83
C VAL A 13 3.00 -8.74 15.68
N LEU A 14 3.64 -8.03 14.76
CA LEU A 14 2.97 -7.37 13.63
C LEU A 14 2.43 -8.42 12.65
N THR A 15 1.16 -8.29 12.30
CA THR A 15 0.46 -9.19 11.36
C THR A 15 0.00 -8.42 10.12
N PRO A 16 -0.29 -9.13 9.02
CA PRO A 16 -0.91 -8.49 7.86
C PRO A 16 -2.16 -7.69 8.24
N GLY A 17 -2.28 -6.51 7.68
CA GLY A 17 -3.35 -5.57 8.02
C GLY A 17 -3.06 -4.18 7.51
N LEU A 18 -3.79 -3.22 8.08
CA LEU A 18 -3.68 -1.80 7.75
C LEU A 18 -3.53 -1.00 9.06
N TYR A 19 -2.48 -0.21 9.17
CA TYR A 19 -2.16 0.48 10.41
C TYR A 19 -1.84 1.95 10.17
N LEU A 20 -2.15 2.79 11.17
CA LEU A 20 -1.65 4.16 11.21
C LEU A 20 -0.19 4.12 11.63
N SER A 21 0.71 4.46 10.70
CA SER A 21 2.13 4.51 10.99
C SER A 21 2.51 5.78 11.75
N ARG A 22 2.17 6.94 11.17
CA ARG A 22 2.50 8.23 11.77
C ARG A 22 1.74 9.38 11.11
N ARG A 23 1.76 10.53 11.79
CA ARG A 23 1.29 11.80 11.26
C ARG A 23 2.42 12.81 11.30
N ASP A 24 2.65 13.47 10.19
CA ASP A 24 3.63 14.56 10.05
C ASP A 24 2.90 15.80 9.53
N GLY A 25 2.51 16.70 10.44
CA GLY A 25 1.65 17.83 10.08
C GLY A 25 0.32 17.33 9.52
N SER A 26 -0.01 17.73 8.30
CA SER A 26 -1.21 17.29 7.58
C SER A 26 -1.01 15.98 6.81
N VAL A 27 0.18 15.42 6.81
CA VAL A 27 0.48 14.16 6.11
C VAL A 27 0.25 12.99 7.03
N THR A 28 -0.63 12.07 6.65
CA THR A 28 -0.83 10.80 7.34
C THR A 28 -0.21 9.69 6.52
N THR A 29 0.53 8.80 7.18
CA THR A 29 1.13 7.59 6.59
C THR A 29 0.42 6.36 7.12
N PHE A 30 -0.15 5.57 6.21
CA PHE A 30 -0.67 4.24 6.51
C PHE A 30 0.36 3.18 6.13
N ASP A 31 0.44 2.16 6.99
CA ASP A 31 1.23 0.95 6.79
C ASP A 31 0.30 -0.15 6.26
N LEU A 32 0.51 -0.52 5.00
CA LEU A 32 -0.23 -1.61 4.34
C LEU A 32 0.62 -2.88 4.45
N ARG A 33 0.40 -3.65 5.51
CA ARG A 33 1.21 -4.84 5.77
C ARG A 33 0.62 -6.06 5.07
N PHE A 34 1.37 -6.61 4.11
CA PHE A 34 0.99 -7.79 3.31
C PHE A 34 1.50 -9.10 3.90
N LYS A 35 2.68 -9.07 4.50
CA LYS A 35 3.37 -10.25 5.00
C LYS A 35 3.70 -10.10 6.47
N LYS A 36 3.63 -11.20 7.22
CA LYS A 36 4.16 -11.21 8.59
C LYS A 36 5.68 -11.00 8.54
N PRO A 37 6.22 -10.03 9.27
CA PRO A 37 7.66 -9.78 9.28
C PRO A 37 8.49 -10.97 9.77
N ASN A 38 9.70 -11.09 9.24
CA ASN A 38 10.72 -12.03 9.71
C ASN A 38 10.36 -13.51 9.59
N THR A 39 9.50 -13.89 8.65
CA THR A 39 9.14 -15.30 8.38
C THR A 39 9.87 -15.87 7.15
N GLY A 40 10.54 -15.01 6.37
CA GLY A 40 11.10 -15.40 5.08
C GLY A 40 10.11 -15.40 3.92
N ASP A 41 8.81 -15.25 4.20
CA ASP A 41 7.77 -15.08 3.18
C ASP A 41 7.69 -13.61 2.79
N LEU A 42 8.33 -13.23 1.69
CA LEU A 42 8.46 -11.86 1.23
C LEU A 42 7.78 -11.67 -0.11
N LEU A 43 7.33 -10.44 -0.37
CA LEU A 43 6.95 -10.03 -1.71
C LEU A 43 8.20 -9.97 -2.59
N THR A 44 8.11 -10.50 -3.81
CA THR A 44 9.21 -10.34 -4.78
C THR A 44 9.25 -8.90 -5.27
N ASN A 45 10.39 -8.49 -5.86
CA ASN A 45 10.48 -7.15 -6.47
C ASN A 45 9.43 -6.97 -7.58
N ALA A 46 9.22 -7.98 -8.43
CA ALA A 46 8.21 -7.93 -9.48
C ALA A 46 6.78 -7.78 -8.94
N GLN A 47 6.45 -8.45 -7.84
CA GLN A 47 5.16 -8.29 -7.18
C GLN A 47 4.97 -6.86 -6.65
N MET A 48 5.95 -6.36 -5.90
CA MET A 48 5.88 -5.00 -5.33
C MET A 48 5.79 -3.94 -6.42
N HIS A 49 6.63 -4.04 -7.44
CA HIS A 49 6.70 -3.08 -8.53
C HIS A 49 5.39 -3.06 -9.33
N SER A 50 4.82 -4.23 -9.59
CA SER A 50 3.55 -4.36 -10.32
C SER A 50 2.36 -3.80 -9.53
N VAL A 51 2.28 -4.08 -8.23
CA VAL A 51 1.26 -3.50 -7.34
C VAL A 51 1.40 -1.99 -7.27
N GLU A 52 2.64 -1.49 -7.12
CA GLU A 52 2.90 -0.04 -7.07
C GLU A 52 2.34 0.67 -8.31
N HIS A 53 2.64 0.19 -9.52
CA HIS A 53 2.17 0.83 -10.74
C HIS A 53 0.64 0.85 -10.85
N ILE A 54 -0.02 -0.25 -10.55
CA ILE A 54 -1.47 -0.34 -10.64
C ILE A 54 -2.15 0.51 -9.55
N ILE A 55 -1.75 0.36 -8.31
CA ILE A 55 -2.39 1.07 -7.20
C ILE A 55 -2.09 2.57 -7.23
N ALA A 56 -0.85 2.97 -7.52
CA ALA A 56 -0.53 4.39 -7.67
C ALA A 56 -1.35 5.03 -8.80
N THR A 57 -1.52 4.33 -9.91
CA THR A 57 -2.35 4.80 -11.03
C THR A 57 -3.82 4.89 -10.62
N ALA A 58 -4.36 3.87 -9.96
CA ALA A 58 -5.75 3.90 -9.50
C ALA A 58 -6.01 5.03 -8.49
N LEU A 59 -5.12 5.24 -7.54
CA LEU A 59 -5.20 6.34 -6.56
C LEU A 59 -5.20 7.70 -7.24
N ARG A 60 -4.28 7.92 -8.18
CA ARG A 60 -4.14 9.20 -8.91
C ARG A 60 -5.25 9.44 -9.93
N ASN A 61 -6.07 8.45 -10.23
CA ASN A 61 -7.25 8.56 -11.09
C ASN A 61 -8.57 8.45 -10.32
N SER A 62 -8.51 8.41 -8.99
CA SER A 62 -9.70 8.39 -8.14
C SER A 62 -10.29 9.80 -7.95
N PRO A 63 -11.55 9.90 -7.47
CA PRO A 63 -12.12 11.19 -7.09
C PRO A 63 -11.33 11.91 -5.98
N GLN A 64 -10.55 11.18 -5.18
CA GLN A 64 -9.73 11.70 -4.09
C GLN A 64 -8.26 11.95 -4.49
N LYS A 65 -7.96 12.03 -5.77
CA LYS A 65 -6.58 12.15 -6.29
C LYS A 65 -5.79 13.31 -5.68
N ASP A 66 -6.44 14.42 -5.37
CA ASP A 66 -5.78 15.62 -4.83
C ASP A 66 -5.29 15.41 -3.39
N ALA A 67 -5.85 14.45 -2.67
CA ALA A 67 -5.40 14.07 -1.34
C ALA A 67 -4.24 13.06 -1.34
N VAL A 68 -3.98 12.42 -2.47
CA VAL A 68 -2.93 11.39 -2.60
C VAL A 68 -1.55 12.04 -2.67
N ILE A 69 -0.66 11.67 -1.77
CA ILE A 69 0.73 12.18 -1.74
C ILE A 69 1.70 11.15 -2.31
N TYR A 70 1.64 9.91 -1.83
CA TYR A 70 2.57 8.87 -2.27
C TYR A 70 2.04 7.47 -1.95
N PHE A 71 2.35 6.51 -2.81
CA PHE A 71 2.19 5.08 -2.56
C PHE A 71 3.43 4.35 -3.07
N GLY A 72 4.04 3.53 -2.22
CA GLY A 72 5.24 2.80 -2.61
C GLY A 72 5.61 1.68 -1.64
N PRO A 73 6.46 0.74 -2.09
CA PRO A 73 6.84 -0.44 -1.31
C PRO A 73 7.84 -0.10 -0.21
N MET A 74 7.83 -0.94 0.83
CA MET A 74 8.83 -0.94 1.89
C MET A 74 10.05 -1.76 1.46
N GLY A 75 11.25 -1.29 1.84
CA GLY A 75 12.49 -2.01 1.55
C GLY A 75 12.57 -3.40 2.17
N CYS A 76 11.83 -3.69 3.23
CA CYS A 76 11.77 -5.02 3.87
C CYS A 76 10.93 -6.04 3.09
N GLN A 77 10.26 -5.65 2.02
CA GLN A 77 9.46 -6.51 1.15
C GLN A 77 8.23 -7.14 1.85
N THR A 78 7.72 -6.51 2.91
CA THR A 78 6.55 -7.03 3.63
C THR A 78 5.30 -6.16 3.48
N GLY A 79 5.40 -5.02 2.82
CA GLY A 79 4.24 -4.14 2.62
C GLY A 79 4.55 -2.86 1.88
N PHE A 80 3.61 -1.92 1.99
CA PHE A 80 3.63 -0.63 1.31
C PHE A 80 3.29 0.49 2.27
N TYR A 81 3.69 1.71 1.92
CA TYR A 81 3.21 2.94 2.56
C TYR A 81 2.25 3.69 1.65
N PHE A 82 1.18 4.20 2.24
CA PHE A 82 0.29 5.15 1.61
C PHE A 82 0.28 6.45 2.41
N LEU A 83 0.63 7.54 1.75
CA LEU A 83 0.66 8.89 2.33
C LEU A 83 -0.46 9.73 1.71
N PHE A 84 -1.23 10.40 2.56
CA PHE A 84 -2.32 11.26 2.11
C PHE A 84 -2.43 12.53 2.95
N ASP A 85 -3.09 13.54 2.40
CA ASP A 85 -3.38 14.81 3.07
C ASP A 85 -4.62 14.65 3.95
N SER A 86 -4.43 14.68 5.27
CA SER A 86 -5.50 14.52 6.25
C SER A 86 -6.44 15.73 6.34
N GLN A 87 -6.11 16.84 5.71
CA GLN A 87 -7.05 17.98 5.57
C GLN A 87 -8.11 17.71 4.49
N GLN A 88 -7.86 16.83 3.55
CA GLN A 88 -8.76 16.50 2.45
C GLN A 88 -9.42 15.13 2.59
N LEU A 89 -8.85 14.23 3.42
CA LEU A 89 -9.29 12.86 3.54
C LEU A 89 -9.20 12.42 5.00
N THR A 90 -10.30 11.91 5.56
CA THR A 90 -10.31 11.30 6.89
C THR A 90 -9.71 9.89 6.84
N ASP A 91 -9.33 9.34 7.98
CA ASP A 91 -8.85 7.95 8.05
C ASP A 91 -9.88 6.96 7.52
N ALA A 92 -11.16 7.14 7.86
CA ALA A 92 -12.24 6.29 7.35
C ALA A 92 -12.38 6.38 5.82
N GLN A 93 -12.30 7.58 5.27
CA GLN A 93 -12.33 7.79 3.82
C GLN A 93 -11.09 7.17 3.14
N ALA A 94 -9.92 7.26 3.78
CA ALA A 94 -8.69 6.64 3.27
C ALA A 94 -8.80 5.11 3.24
N ILE A 95 -9.39 4.50 4.26
CA ILE A 95 -9.67 3.04 4.27
C ILE A 95 -10.62 2.68 3.11
N ASP A 96 -11.70 3.44 2.92
CA ASP A 96 -12.65 3.19 1.83
C ASP A 96 -12.00 3.36 0.45
N LEU A 97 -11.15 4.36 0.29
CA LEU A 97 -10.39 4.56 -0.95
C LEU A 97 -9.46 3.37 -1.23
N LEU A 98 -8.74 2.87 -0.22
CA LEU A 98 -7.89 1.69 -0.37
C LEU A 98 -8.70 0.44 -0.73
N ARG A 99 -9.86 0.22 -0.11
CA ARG A 99 -10.76 -0.88 -0.51
C ARG A 99 -11.13 -0.80 -1.99
N GLN A 100 -11.50 0.38 -2.46
CA GLN A 100 -11.89 0.60 -3.86
C GLN A 100 -10.74 0.32 -4.83
N VAL A 101 -9.56 0.87 -4.58
CA VAL A 101 -8.43 0.71 -5.51
C VAL A 101 -7.84 -0.69 -5.48
N PHE A 102 -7.84 -1.38 -4.35
CA PHE A 102 -7.40 -2.78 -4.30
C PHE A 102 -8.40 -3.72 -4.94
N ALA A 103 -9.70 -3.48 -4.79
CA ALA A 103 -10.73 -4.20 -5.54
C ALA A 103 -10.59 -3.98 -7.05
N GLN A 104 -10.31 -2.75 -7.46
CA GLN A 104 -10.05 -2.41 -8.86
C GLN A 104 -8.78 -3.11 -9.37
N GLY A 105 -7.72 -3.11 -8.58
CA GLY A 105 -6.47 -3.80 -8.92
C GLY A 105 -6.65 -5.31 -9.07
N ALA A 106 -7.46 -5.93 -8.21
CA ALA A 106 -7.77 -7.36 -8.27
C ALA A 106 -8.50 -7.74 -9.57
N LEU A 107 -9.22 -6.81 -10.17
CA LEU A 107 -9.98 -7.00 -11.41
C LEU A 107 -9.36 -6.27 -12.61
N TRP A 108 -8.12 -5.80 -12.48
CA TRP A 108 -7.47 -5.01 -13.51
C TRP A 108 -7.43 -5.78 -14.84
N ASN A 109 -8.03 -5.22 -15.89
CA ASN A 109 -8.12 -5.87 -17.20
C ASN A 109 -7.53 -5.01 -18.33
N ALA A 110 -6.87 -3.90 -17.99
CA ALA A 110 -6.17 -3.04 -18.92
C ALA A 110 -4.69 -3.42 -19.01
N ALA A 111 -3.94 -2.77 -19.90
CA ALA A 111 -2.49 -2.88 -19.94
C ALA A 111 -1.88 -2.36 -18.65
N MET A 112 -0.68 -2.86 -18.31
CA MET A 112 0.11 -2.36 -17.19
C MET A 112 0.46 -0.89 -17.43
N PRO A 113 0.04 0.04 -16.56
CA PRO A 113 0.43 1.45 -16.71
C PRO A 113 1.94 1.63 -16.52
N GLY A 114 2.53 2.48 -17.35
CA GLY A 114 3.95 2.83 -17.25
C GLY A 114 4.92 1.72 -17.66
N LYS A 115 4.46 0.69 -18.39
CA LYS A 115 5.32 -0.43 -18.80
C LYS A 115 6.07 -0.13 -20.11
N SER A 116 6.98 0.84 -20.05
CA SER A 116 7.89 1.11 -21.15
C SER A 116 9.22 1.64 -20.61
N SER A 117 10.28 1.51 -21.40
CA SER A 117 11.61 2.03 -21.04
C SER A 117 11.63 3.55 -20.87
N ARG A 118 10.69 4.24 -21.47
CA ARG A 118 10.55 5.70 -21.37
C ARG A 118 9.89 6.13 -20.07
N GLU A 119 8.99 5.32 -19.52
CA GLU A 119 8.16 5.67 -18.37
C GLU A 119 8.69 5.12 -17.06
N CYS A 120 9.46 4.04 -17.10
CA CYS A 120 9.92 3.34 -15.90
C CYS A 120 11.39 2.91 -16.03
N GLY A 121 12.12 3.00 -14.93
CA GLY A 121 13.53 2.62 -14.88
C GLY A 121 13.80 1.12 -14.94
N ASN A 122 12.78 0.28 -14.70
CA ASN A 122 12.87 -1.18 -14.76
C ASN A 122 11.53 -1.80 -15.15
N TYR A 123 11.06 -1.49 -16.35
CA TYR A 123 9.72 -1.91 -16.79
C TYR A 123 9.60 -3.41 -17.09
N ILE A 124 10.70 -4.12 -17.23
CA ILE A 124 10.72 -5.51 -17.71
C ILE A 124 10.02 -6.46 -16.74
N ASN A 125 10.11 -6.21 -15.42
CA ASN A 125 9.51 -7.09 -14.43
C ASN A 125 8.07 -6.76 -14.07
N LEU A 126 7.46 -5.77 -14.72
CA LEU A 126 6.05 -5.42 -14.51
C LEU A 126 5.13 -6.49 -15.12
N ASP A 127 4.18 -6.96 -14.31
CA ASP A 127 3.27 -8.04 -14.70
C ASP A 127 1.88 -7.83 -14.07
N VAL A 128 0.86 -7.69 -14.92
CA VAL A 128 -0.53 -7.50 -14.49
C VAL A 128 -1.03 -8.67 -13.66
N ALA A 129 -0.68 -9.90 -14.02
CA ALA A 129 -1.16 -11.09 -13.31
C ALA A 129 -0.65 -11.12 -11.86
N LEU A 130 0.62 -10.78 -11.64
CA LEU A 130 1.19 -10.66 -10.28
C LEU A 130 0.48 -9.59 -9.46
N ALA A 131 0.24 -8.43 -10.06
CA ALA A 131 -0.45 -7.33 -9.38
C ALA A 131 -1.89 -7.71 -9.01
N ARG A 132 -2.63 -8.34 -9.92
CA ARG A 132 -4.01 -8.79 -9.66
C ARG A 132 -4.09 -9.76 -8.50
N GLU A 133 -3.19 -10.72 -8.44
CA GLU A 133 -3.14 -11.71 -7.38
C GLU A 133 -2.85 -11.05 -6.02
N CYS A 134 -1.84 -10.18 -5.96
CA CYS A 134 -1.49 -9.46 -4.74
C CYS A 134 -2.61 -8.51 -4.29
N CYS A 135 -3.26 -7.80 -5.22
CA CYS A 135 -4.37 -6.92 -4.90
C CYS A 135 -5.58 -7.69 -4.38
N ALA A 136 -5.91 -8.84 -4.97
CA ALA A 136 -7.00 -9.70 -4.48
C ALA A 136 -6.72 -10.20 -3.05
N PHE A 137 -5.50 -10.62 -2.78
CA PHE A 137 -5.08 -11.04 -1.45
C PHE A 137 -5.27 -9.92 -0.42
N TYR A 138 -4.75 -8.73 -0.70
CA TYR A 138 -4.83 -7.61 0.23
C TYR A 138 -6.25 -7.04 0.35
N ALA A 139 -7.03 -7.02 -0.71
CA ALA A 139 -8.44 -6.63 -0.66
C ALA A 139 -9.21 -7.48 0.35
N GLY A 140 -8.93 -8.78 0.42
CA GLY A 140 -9.52 -9.68 1.40
C GLY A 140 -9.15 -9.32 2.85
N ILE A 141 -7.90 -8.89 3.07
CA ILE A 141 -7.44 -8.48 4.40
C ILE A 141 -8.18 -7.23 4.90
N ILE A 142 -8.32 -6.21 4.05
CA ILE A 142 -8.88 -4.91 4.47
C ILE A 142 -10.39 -4.81 4.29
N ASP A 143 -11.06 -5.82 3.80
CA ASP A 143 -12.50 -5.80 3.53
C ASP A 143 -13.33 -5.40 4.75
N SER A 144 -12.97 -5.90 5.92
CA SER A 144 -13.65 -5.60 7.20
C SER A 144 -12.86 -4.60 8.08
N TRP A 145 -11.84 -3.94 7.55
CA TRP A 145 -10.99 -3.06 8.36
C TRP A 145 -11.72 -1.77 8.74
N THR A 146 -11.52 -1.31 9.97
CA THR A 146 -12.13 -0.10 10.51
C THR A 146 -11.08 0.81 11.12
N VAL A 147 -11.45 2.06 11.41
CA VAL A 147 -10.55 3.03 12.03
C VAL A 147 -10.01 2.52 13.37
N GLU A 148 -10.81 1.80 14.15
CA GLU A 148 -10.40 1.24 15.44
C GLU A 148 -9.30 0.19 15.31
N LYS A 149 -9.18 -0.44 14.15
CA LYS A 149 -8.15 -1.46 13.87
C LYS A 149 -6.84 -0.87 13.35
N LEU A 150 -6.74 0.45 13.17
CA LEU A 150 -5.53 1.10 12.68
C LEU A 150 -4.38 1.13 13.70
N VAL A 151 -4.59 0.63 14.91
CA VAL A 151 -3.60 0.61 15.99
C VAL A 151 -2.71 -0.63 15.82
N TYR A 152 -1.39 -0.43 15.90
CA TYR A 152 -0.45 -1.55 15.86
C TYR A 152 -0.68 -2.53 17.03
N PRO A 153 -0.52 -3.84 16.80
CA PRO A 153 -0.50 -4.80 17.90
C PRO A 153 0.71 -4.57 18.80
N GLU A 154 0.54 -4.80 20.08
CA GLU A 154 1.59 -4.64 21.09
C GLU A 154 2.22 -5.98 21.49
#